data_9f6c00e634708a8b0448e178297cdd48
#
_entry.id   9f6c00e634708a8b0448e178297cdd48
#
_cell.length_a   1.000
_cell.length_b   1.000
_cell.length_c   1.000
_cell.angle_alpha   90.00
_cell.angle_beta   90.00
_cell.angle_gamma   90.00
#
_symmetry.space_group_name_H-M   'P 1'
#
loop_
_entity.id
_entity.type
_entity.pdbx_description
1 polymer ?
#
loop_
_entity_poly.entity_id
_entity_poly.type
_entity_poly.pdbx_seq_one_letter_code
_entity_poly.pdbx_strand_id
1 'polypeptide(L)'
;VADADLVIMAVPVGAMGGLAASIVPAMKPGAVLTDTGSTKRSVLRDVDPVVTANIHWLPSHPLAGTEHSGPKAGHAHLFDERYWIVLPREVPEEVVVRFETFVAGLGSVTERMDAYYHDKVLALTSHLPHLIAYTIVSTAVDLESQLKNDVIRFSASGFRDFTRIAASDPVMW
;
A
#
# COMPACT_ATOMS: atom_id res chain seq x y z
N VAL A 1 5.48 -7.54 -19.96
CA VAL A 1 5.56 -6.07 -19.76
C VAL A 1 6.01 -5.30 -21.01
N ALA A 2 6.60 -5.99 -22.02
CA ALA A 2 7.23 -5.33 -23.18
C ALA A 2 6.30 -4.41 -23.97
N ASP A 3 5.01 -4.75 -24.10
CA ASP A 3 4.03 -3.96 -24.87
C ASP A 3 3.07 -3.14 -23.98
N ALA A 4 3.29 -3.16 -22.65
CA ALA A 4 2.42 -2.45 -21.73
C ALA A 4 2.70 -0.94 -21.71
N ASP A 5 1.63 -0.12 -21.74
CA ASP A 5 1.71 1.33 -21.53
C ASP A 5 1.79 1.68 -20.04
N LEU A 6 1.20 0.85 -19.19
CA LEU A 6 1.17 1.00 -17.74
C LEU A 6 1.49 -0.34 -17.08
N VAL A 7 2.44 -0.33 -16.17
CA VAL A 7 2.78 -1.48 -15.31
C VAL A 7 2.57 -1.07 -13.85
N ILE A 8 1.74 -1.82 -13.14
CA ILE A 8 1.43 -1.60 -11.72
C ILE A 8 2.09 -2.71 -10.90
N MET A 9 3.03 -2.36 -10.04
CA MET A 9 3.65 -3.29 -9.10
C MET A 9 2.76 -3.43 -7.86
N ALA A 10 2.04 -4.54 -7.76
CA ALA A 10 1.15 -4.86 -6.64
C ALA A 10 1.70 -6.06 -5.85
N VAL A 11 2.91 -5.91 -5.33
CA VAL A 11 3.64 -6.90 -4.52
C VAL A 11 4.02 -6.29 -3.17
N PRO A 12 4.40 -7.08 -2.16
CA PRO A 12 4.90 -6.54 -0.89
C PRO A 12 6.04 -5.53 -1.11
N VAL A 13 6.06 -4.47 -0.29
CA VAL A 13 7.02 -3.35 -0.41
C VAL A 13 8.47 -3.85 -0.54
N GLY A 14 8.87 -4.81 0.29
CA GLY A 14 10.22 -5.36 0.28
C GLY A 14 10.61 -6.12 -1.01
N ALA A 15 9.64 -6.48 -1.85
CA ALA A 15 9.88 -7.16 -3.13
C ALA A 15 9.95 -6.20 -4.33
N MET A 16 9.55 -4.93 -4.16
CA MET A 16 9.39 -3.99 -5.27
C MET A 16 10.69 -3.65 -5.99
N GLY A 17 11.78 -3.43 -5.27
CA GLY A 17 13.08 -3.16 -5.89
C GLY A 17 13.58 -4.30 -6.79
N GLY A 18 13.50 -5.54 -6.29
CA GLY A 18 13.87 -6.73 -7.08
C GLY A 18 12.97 -6.95 -8.28
N LEU A 19 11.66 -6.74 -8.13
CA LEU A 19 10.72 -6.80 -9.24
C LEU A 19 11.02 -5.72 -10.28
N ALA A 20 11.18 -4.46 -9.85
CA ALA A 20 11.51 -3.36 -10.76
C ALA A 20 12.79 -3.65 -11.55
N ALA A 21 13.85 -4.12 -10.89
CA ALA A 21 15.11 -4.49 -11.56
C ALA A 21 14.91 -5.55 -12.66
N SER A 22 13.96 -6.46 -12.47
CA SER A 22 13.69 -7.53 -13.44
C SER A 22 12.81 -7.08 -14.62
N ILE A 23 11.87 -6.13 -14.40
CA ILE A 23 10.89 -5.75 -15.43
C ILE A 23 11.26 -4.49 -16.21
N VAL A 24 11.92 -3.51 -15.58
CA VAL A 24 12.28 -2.23 -16.21
C VAL A 24 13.07 -2.42 -17.52
N PRO A 25 14.07 -3.31 -17.60
CA PRO A 25 14.81 -3.53 -18.86
C PRO A 25 13.95 -4.02 -20.03
N ALA A 26 12.79 -4.63 -19.73
CA ALA A 26 11.88 -5.15 -20.75
C ALA A 26 10.68 -4.21 -21.03
N MET A 27 10.59 -3.07 -20.34
CA MET A 27 9.52 -2.10 -20.60
C MET A 27 9.83 -1.25 -21.82
N LYS A 28 8.80 -0.87 -22.56
CA LYS A 28 8.96 0.02 -23.72
C LYS A 28 9.20 1.47 -23.30
N PRO A 29 9.93 2.26 -24.09
CA PRO A 29 10.10 3.68 -23.85
C PRO A 29 8.77 4.42 -23.75
N GLY A 30 8.67 5.35 -22.79
CA GLY A 30 7.46 6.13 -22.51
C GLY A 30 6.38 5.39 -21.71
N ALA A 31 6.61 4.12 -21.34
CA ALA A 31 5.70 3.41 -20.45
C ALA A 31 5.74 3.98 -19.02
N VAL A 32 4.62 3.86 -18.33
CA VAL A 32 4.48 4.26 -16.93
C VAL A 32 4.70 3.05 -16.04
N LEU A 33 5.61 3.16 -15.10
CA LEU A 33 5.74 2.25 -13.96
C LEU A 33 5.11 2.91 -12.75
N THR A 34 4.27 2.21 -12.01
CA THR A 34 3.70 2.65 -10.75
C THR A 34 3.64 1.51 -9.74
N ASP A 35 3.37 1.82 -8.49
CA ASP A 35 3.26 0.84 -7.41
C ASP A 35 2.02 1.09 -6.54
N THR A 36 1.73 0.13 -5.66
CA THR A 36 0.64 0.22 -4.68
C THR A 36 1.15 0.17 -3.23
N GLY A 37 2.43 0.38 -3.02
CA GLY A 37 3.09 0.20 -1.72
C GLY A 37 2.62 1.19 -0.65
N SER A 38 2.52 0.70 0.57
CA SER A 38 2.04 1.47 1.73
C SER A 38 3.07 2.46 2.30
N THR A 39 4.36 2.32 1.95
CA THR A 39 5.44 3.24 2.38
C THR A 39 6.20 3.75 1.17
N LYS A 40 6.23 5.07 0.95
CA LYS A 40 6.79 5.64 -0.28
C LYS A 40 8.30 5.79 -0.24
N ARG A 41 8.88 6.24 0.87
CA ARG A 41 10.33 6.46 0.95
C ARG A 41 11.14 5.17 0.79
N SER A 42 10.66 4.04 1.34
CA SER A 42 11.30 2.75 1.14
C SER A 42 11.19 2.28 -0.31
N VAL A 43 10.01 2.41 -0.92
CA VAL A 43 9.82 2.08 -2.34
C VAL A 43 10.72 2.92 -3.23
N LEU A 44 10.80 4.24 -3.01
CA LEU A 44 11.69 5.12 -3.78
C LEU A 44 13.16 4.71 -3.64
N ARG A 45 13.64 4.47 -2.40
CA ARG A 45 15.01 4.01 -2.15
C ARG A 45 15.37 2.77 -2.97
N ASP A 46 14.43 1.83 -3.09
CA ASP A 46 14.70 0.51 -3.67
C ASP A 46 14.42 0.48 -5.19
N VAL A 47 13.53 1.35 -5.70
CA VAL A 47 13.13 1.38 -7.11
C VAL A 47 13.89 2.44 -7.93
N ASP A 48 14.13 3.65 -7.37
CA ASP A 48 14.80 4.74 -8.09
C ASP A 48 16.13 4.31 -8.74
N PRO A 49 17.00 3.50 -8.08
CA PRO A 49 18.29 3.11 -8.67
C PRO A 49 18.18 2.26 -9.94
N VAL A 50 17.04 1.63 -10.19
CA VAL A 50 16.85 0.68 -11.31
C VAL A 50 15.98 1.23 -12.43
N VAL A 51 15.28 2.34 -12.20
CA VAL A 51 14.48 3.00 -13.24
C VAL A 51 15.37 3.75 -14.22
N THR A 52 15.11 3.56 -15.51
CA THR A 52 15.83 4.23 -16.60
C THR A 52 15.10 5.48 -17.08
N ALA A 53 15.83 6.44 -17.63
CA ALA A 53 15.29 7.75 -18.03
C ALA A 53 14.20 7.68 -19.14
N ASN A 54 14.05 6.56 -19.80
CA ASN A 54 13.02 6.34 -20.81
C ASN A 54 11.70 5.79 -20.25
N ILE A 55 11.60 5.58 -18.94
CA ILE A 55 10.39 5.11 -18.25
C ILE A 55 9.87 6.21 -17.33
N HIS A 56 8.57 6.45 -17.33
CA HIS A 56 7.91 7.35 -16.37
C HIS A 56 7.66 6.62 -15.06
N TRP A 57 8.48 6.88 -14.05
CA TRP A 57 8.28 6.33 -12.70
C TRP A 57 7.35 7.23 -11.89
N LEU A 58 6.11 6.79 -11.72
CA LEU A 58 5.05 7.51 -11.02
C LEU A 58 4.61 6.70 -9.78
N PRO A 59 5.30 6.86 -8.64
CA PRO A 59 4.93 6.15 -7.41
C PRO A 59 3.53 6.50 -6.97
N SER A 60 2.78 5.52 -6.46
CA SER A 60 1.43 5.74 -5.97
C SER A 60 1.06 4.82 -4.80
N HIS A 61 -0.08 5.09 -4.16
CA HIS A 61 -0.60 4.27 -3.07
C HIS A 61 -2.11 4.40 -2.97
N PRO A 62 -2.88 3.37 -3.37
CA PRO A 62 -4.32 3.34 -3.10
C PRO A 62 -4.56 3.09 -1.61
N LEU A 63 -5.28 3.98 -0.93
CA LEU A 63 -5.69 3.79 0.46
C LEU A 63 -6.91 2.86 0.53
N ALA A 64 -6.74 1.67 -0.01
CA ALA A 64 -7.76 0.66 -0.13
C ALA A 64 -7.17 -0.71 0.26
N GLY A 65 -8.02 -1.58 0.77
CA GLY A 65 -7.63 -2.92 1.18
C GLY A 65 -8.56 -3.46 2.25
N THR A 66 -8.39 -4.72 2.53
CA THR A 66 -9.06 -5.43 3.63
C THR A 66 -8.00 -6.13 4.47
N GLU A 67 -8.41 -6.70 5.61
CA GLU A 67 -7.57 -7.58 6.43
C GLU A 67 -7.16 -8.89 5.73
N HIS A 68 -7.76 -9.21 4.57
CA HIS A 68 -7.47 -10.41 3.79
C HIS A 68 -6.39 -10.14 2.75
N SER A 69 -5.51 -11.12 2.54
CA SER A 69 -4.41 -11.06 1.57
C SER A 69 -4.71 -11.85 0.30
N GLY A 70 -4.01 -11.49 -0.77
CA GLY A 70 -3.98 -12.19 -2.04
C GLY A 70 -5.12 -11.83 -3.00
N PRO A 71 -5.06 -12.33 -4.25
CA PRO A 71 -5.94 -11.86 -5.33
C PRO A 71 -7.41 -12.20 -5.13
N LYS A 72 -7.73 -13.17 -4.27
CA LYS A 72 -9.12 -13.54 -3.94
C LYS A 72 -9.80 -12.55 -3.00
N ALA A 73 -9.05 -11.67 -2.35
CA ALA A 73 -9.59 -10.60 -1.50
C ALA A 73 -10.05 -9.39 -2.33
N GLY A 74 -9.67 -9.30 -3.61
CA GLY A 74 -10.09 -8.24 -4.51
C GLY A 74 -11.55 -8.35 -4.91
N HIS A 75 -12.21 -7.20 -5.05
CA HIS A 75 -13.58 -7.09 -5.56
C HIS A 75 -13.73 -5.82 -6.40
N ALA A 76 -14.77 -5.77 -7.25
CA ALA A 76 -14.95 -4.70 -8.24
C ALA A 76 -15.05 -3.28 -7.64
N HIS A 77 -15.52 -3.17 -6.40
CA HIS A 77 -15.73 -1.89 -5.69
C HIS A 77 -14.64 -1.57 -4.66
N LEU A 78 -13.46 -2.21 -4.77
CA LEU A 78 -12.38 -2.04 -3.80
C LEU A 78 -11.91 -0.58 -3.69
N PHE A 79 -11.94 0.14 -4.80
CA PHE A 79 -11.42 1.49 -4.92
C PHE A 79 -12.50 2.59 -4.87
N ASP A 80 -13.78 2.23 -4.82
CA ASP A 80 -14.87 3.20 -4.82
C ASP A 80 -14.74 4.17 -3.63
N GLU A 81 -14.70 5.47 -3.92
CA GLU A 81 -14.57 6.57 -2.95
C GLU A 81 -13.30 6.48 -2.08
N ARG A 82 -12.29 5.69 -2.48
CA ARG A 82 -11.00 5.59 -1.79
C ARG A 82 -10.00 6.57 -2.35
N TYR A 83 -9.19 7.17 -1.49
CA TYR A 83 -8.08 7.99 -1.95
C TYR A 83 -7.02 7.13 -2.64
N TRP A 84 -6.52 7.63 -3.76
CA TRP A 84 -5.33 7.11 -4.42
C TRP A 84 -4.27 8.20 -4.43
N ILE A 85 -3.26 8.04 -3.59
CA ILE A 85 -2.17 9.00 -3.48
C ILE A 85 -1.23 8.82 -4.68
N VAL A 86 -0.88 9.92 -5.32
CA VAL A 86 0.04 9.97 -6.46
C VAL A 86 1.21 10.88 -6.12
N LEU A 87 2.42 10.45 -6.44
CA LEU A 87 3.64 11.24 -6.26
C LEU A 87 4.17 11.67 -7.64
N PRO A 88 3.81 12.86 -8.15
CA PRO A 88 4.15 13.29 -9.53
C PRO A 88 5.65 13.35 -9.81
N ARG A 89 6.45 13.84 -8.86
CA ARG A 89 7.89 14.02 -8.97
C ARG A 89 8.25 14.80 -10.26
N GLU A 90 9.18 14.25 -11.08
CA GLU A 90 9.62 14.86 -12.35
C GLU A 90 8.90 14.26 -13.58
N VAL A 91 7.78 13.54 -13.36
CA VAL A 91 6.99 12.96 -14.45
C VAL A 91 6.19 14.09 -15.16
N PRO A 92 6.14 14.10 -16.51
CA PRO A 92 5.37 15.09 -17.25
C PRO A 92 3.91 15.14 -16.84
N GLU A 93 3.35 16.35 -16.72
CA GLU A 93 1.99 16.57 -16.20
C GLU A 93 0.92 15.79 -16.99
N GLU A 94 1.05 15.70 -18.30
CA GLU A 94 0.11 14.94 -19.14
C GLU A 94 0.10 13.45 -18.82
N VAL A 95 1.24 12.89 -18.38
CA VAL A 95 1.34 11.47 -17.96
C VAL A 95 0.67 11.29 -16.59
N VAL A 96 0.91 12.23 -15.67
CA VAL A 96 0.27 12.23 -14.34
C VAL A 96 -1.24 12.30 -14.48
N VAL A 97 -1.76 13.25 -15.26
CA VAL A 97 -3.20 13.42 -15.48
C VAL A 97 -3.83 12.20 -16.15
N ARG A 98 -3.14 11.56 -17.10
CA ARG A 98 -3.63 10.29 -17.68
C ARG A 98 -3.76 9.19 -16.65
N PHE A 99 -2.77 9.05 -15.77
CA PHE A 99 -2.83 8.07 -14.69
C PHE A 99 -3.95 8.39 -13.69
N GLU A 100 -4.09 9.65 -13.27
CA GLU A 100 -5.18 10.09 -12.40
C GLU A 100 -6.56 9.84 -13.02
N THR A 101 -6.71 10.09 -14.33
CA THR A 101 -7.93 9.76 -15.06
C THR A 101 -8.22 8.26 -15.06
N PHE A 102 -7.19 7.44 -15.24
CA PHE A 102 -7.32 5.98 -15.17
C PHE A 102 -7.81 5.51 -13.80
N VAL A 103 -7.18 5.96 -12.70
CA VAL A 103 -7.59 5.54 -11.36
C VAL A 103 -8.93 6.14 -10.92
N ALA A 104 -9.28 7.33 -11.39
CA ALA A 104 -10.62 7.90 -11.21
C ALA A 104 -11.69 7.04 -11.91
N GLY A 105 -11.38 6.45 -13.06
CA GLY A 105 -12.22 5.47 -13.73
C GLY A 105 -12.44 4.17 -12.95
N LEU A 106 -11.60 3.89 -11.96
CA LEU A 106 -11.77 2.79 -11.00
C LEU A 106 -12.61 3.19 -9.76
N GLY A 107 -13.13 4.41 -9.71
CA GLY A 107 -13.89 4.94 -8.59
C GLY A 107 -13.08 5.68 -7.52
N SER A 108 -11.76 5.79 -7.67
CA SER A 108 -10.89 6.46 -6.70
C SER A 108 -10.91 7.97 -6.79
N VAL A 109 -10.64 8.62 -5.65
CA VAL A 109 -10.34 10.06 -5.56
C VAL A 109 -8.82 10.23 -5.51
N THR A 110 -8.24 10.94 -6.47
CA THR A 110 -6.78 11.16 -6.49
C THR A 110 -6.37 12.31 -5.59
N GLU A 111 -5.20 12.14 -4.94
CA GLU A 111 -4.57 13.20 -4.13
C GLU A 111 -3.06 13.17 -4.39
N ARG A 112 -2.44 14.35 -4.53
CA ARG A 112 -0.99 14.47 -4.78
C ARG A 112 -0.24 14.80 -3.51
N MET A 113 0.83 14.05 -3.25
CA MET A 113 1.71 14.27 -2.09
C MET A 113 3.17 14.02 -2.46
N ASP A 114 4.09 14.57 -1.65
CA ASP A 114 5.47 14.09 -1.63
C ASP A 114 5.63 12.88 -0.70
N ALA A 115 6.71 12.12 -0.90
CA ALA A 115 6.94 10.87 -0.18
C ALA A 115 7.12 11.06 1.34
N TYR A 116 7.71 12.17 1.77
CA TYR A 116 7.95 12.42 3.19
C TYR A 116 6.65 12.77 3.91
N TYR A 117 5.83 13.62 3.30
CA TYR A 117 4.52 13.97 3.84
C TYR A 117 3.60 12.75 3.87
N HIS A 118 3.54 11.99 2.76
CA HIS A 118 2.82 10.73 2.68
C HIS A 118 3.16 9.82 3.86
N ASP A 119 4.45 9.47 4.02
CA ASP A 119 4.85 8.50 5.05
C ASP A 119 4.56 9.01 6.47
N LYS A 120 4.67 10.32 6.72
CA LYS A 120 4.29 10.90 8.03
C LYS A 120 2.81 10.78 8.34
N VAL A 121 1.96 11.12 7.35
CA VAL A 121 0.51 11.04 7.52
C VAL A 121 0.11 9.59 7.75
N LEU A 122 0.59 8.66 6.90
CA LEU A 122 0.21 7.25 6.98
C LEU A 122 0.81 6.56 8.22
N ALA A 123 1.97 6.99 8.69
CA ALA A 123 2.53 6.50 9.96
C ALA A 123 1.55 6.73 11.12
N LEU A 124 0.93 7.90 11.17
CA LEU A 124 -0.02 8.26 12.25
C LEU A 124 -1.41 7.66 12.04
N THR A 125 -1.92 7.72 10.80
CA THR A 125 -3.34 7.39 10.54
C THR A 125 -3.57 5.91 10.23
N SER A 126 -2.54 5.17 9.84
CA SER A 126 -2.61 3.77 9.44
C SER A 126 -1.65 2.89 10.25
N HIS A 127 -0.33 3.14 10.17
CA HIS A 127 0.65 2.20 10.69
C HIS A 127 0.67 2.14 12.22
N LEU A 128 0.60 3.28 12.91
CA LEU A 128 0.56 3.33 14.37
C LEU A 128 -0.68 2.62 14.95
N PRO A 129 -1.91 2.80 14.43
CA PRO A 129 -3.07 2.02 14.86
C PRO A 129 -2.87 0.51 14.75
N HIS A 130 -2.28 0.02 13.64
CA HIS A 130 -1.98 -1.40 13.48
C HIS A 130 -0.97 -1.90 14.52
N LEU A 131 0.13 -1.15 14.72
CA LEU A 131 1.14 -1.50 15.71
C LEU A 131 0.54 -1.60 17.13
N ILE A 132 -0.32 -0.65 17.49
CA ILE A 132 -1.01 -0.67 18.79
C ILE A 132 -1.95 -1.87 18.87
N ALA A 133 -2.71 -2.17 17.81
CA ALA A 133 -3.63 -3.30 17.79
C ALA A 133 -2.89 -4.64 17.92
N TYR A 134 -1.79 -4.84 17.20
CA TYR A 134 -0.92 -6.03 17.36
C TYR A 134 -0.37 -6.15 18.79
N THR A 135 0.10 -5.04 19.36
CA THR A 135 0.62 -5.02 20.73
C THR A 135 -0.45 -5.42 21.75
N ILE A 136 -1.66 -4.88 21.62
CA ILE A 136 -2.78 -5.23 22.52
C ILE A 136 -3.15 -6.71 22.41
N VAL A 137 -3.25 -7.23 21.17
CA VAL A 137 -3.56 -8.66 20.97
C VAL A 137 -2.48 -9.55 21.50
N SER A 138 -1.20 -9.25 21.23
CA SER A 138 -0.07 -10.02 21.79
C SER A 138 -0.11 -10.03 23.32
N THR A 139 -0.30 -8.86 23.95
CA THR A 139 -0.40 -8.76 25.41
C THR A 139 -1.58 -9.57 25.95
N ALA A 140 -2.74 -9.54 25.28
CA ALA A 140 -3.91 -10.33 25.69
C ALA A 140 -3.62 -11.83 25.61
N VAL A 141 -2.97 -12.29 24.55
CA VAL A 141 -2.57 -13.71 24.38
C VAL A 141 -1.58 -14.14 25.47
N ASP A 142 -0.58 -13.32 25.77
CA ASP A 142 0.43 -13.62 26.79
C ASP A 142 -0.20 -13.74 28.19
N LEU A 143 -1.22 -12.92 28.49
CA LEU A 143 -1.92 -12.94 29.79
C LEU A 143 -3.01 -14.02 29.87
N GLU A 144 -3.52 -14.52 28.75
CA GLU A 144 -4.62 -15.49 28.70
C GLU A 144 -4.34 -16.74 29.51
N SER A 145 -3.11 -17.26 29.41
CA SER A 145 -2.67 -18.44 30.15
C SER A 145 -2.62 -18.19 31.67
N GLN A 146 -2.35 -16.99 32.11
CA GLN A 146 -2.27 -16.59 33.50
C GLN A 146 -3.67 -16.32 34.11
N LEU A 147 -4.61 -15.85 33.29
CA LEU A 147 -5.94 -15.41 33.69
C LEU A 147 -7.05 -16.45 33.34
N LYS A 148 -6.68 -17.73 33.19
CA LYS A 148 -7.58 -18.87 32.99
C LYS A 148 -8.57 -18.69 31.81
N ASN A 149 -8.12 -18.12 30.71
CA ASN A 149 -8.89 -17.86 29.48
C ASN A 149 -10.06 -16.86 29.67
N ASP A 150 -9.96 -15.96 30.60
CA ASP A 150 -11.00 -14.96 30.85
C ASP A 150 -10.77 -13.64 30.09
N VAL A 151 -9.55 -13.34 29.59
CA VAL A 151 -9.25 -12.09 28.87
C VAL A 151 -10.07 -11.99 27.58
N ILE A 152 -10.02 -13.01 26.74
CA ILE A 152 -10.78 -13.06 25.47
C ILE A 152 -12.28 -13.21 25.76
N ARG A 153 -12.64 -14.06 26.72
CA ARG A 153 -14.03 -14.32 27.10
C ARG A 153 -14.78 -13.09 27.53
N PHE A 154 -14.15 -12.20 28.30
CA PHE A 154 -14.76 -10.95 28.78
C PHE A 154 -14.47 -9.75 27.90
N SER A 155 -13.85 -9.96 26.73
CA SER A 155 -13.63 -8.88 25.75
C SER A 155 -14.94 -8.31 25.24
N ALA A 156 -15.18 -7.04 25.50
CA ALA A 156 -16.33 -6.29 25.01
C ALA A 156 -16.15 -5.82 23.56
N SER A 157 -17.20 -5.23 22.99
CA SER A 157 -17.20 -4.73 21.60
C SER A 157 -16.02 -3.81 21.29
N GLY A 158 -15.70 -2.88 22.19
CA GLY A 158 -14.58 -1.95 22.00
C GLY A 158 -13.23 -2.63 21.78
N PHE A 159 -12.95 -3.73 22.50
CA PHE A 159 -11.73 -4.52 22.26
C PHE A 159 -11.75 -5.18 20.87
N ARG A 160 -12.89 -5.78 20.49
CA ARG A 160 -13.04 -6.45 19.18
C ARG A 160 -12.93 -5.45 18.02
N ASP A 161 -13.58 -4.30 18.13
CA ASP A 161 -13.59 -3.27 17.09
C ASP A 161 -12.18 -2.72 16.87
N PHE A 162 -11.47 -2.42 17.96
CA PHE A 162 -10.12 -1.88 17.90
C PHE A 162 -9.08 -2.89 17.42
N THR A 163 -9.22 -4.17 17.82
CA THR A 163 -8.26 -5.23 17.46
C THR A 163 -8.58 -5.90 16.13
N ARG A 164 -9.70 -5.57 15.47
CA ARG A 164 -10.05 -6.13 14.15
C ARG A 164 -8.93 -6.00 13.13
N ILE A 165 -8.25 -4.86 13.11
CA ILE A 165 -7.14 -4.61 12.20
C ILE A 165 -5.89 -5.46 12.47
N ALA A 166 -5.77 -6.04 13.68
CA ALA A 166 -4.69 -6.99 14.00
C ALA A 166 -4.89 -8.37 13.35
N ALA A 167 -6.04 -8.62 12.69
CA ALA A 167 -6.23 -9.80 11.85
C ALA A 167 -5.51 -9.71 10.49
N SER A 168 -4.94 -8.56 10.17
CA SER A 168 -4.10 -8.38 8.97
C SER A 168 -2.84 -9.24 9.04
N ASP A 169 -2.31 -9.62 7.88
CA ASP A 169 -1.10 -10.43 7.77
C ASP A 169 0.12 -9.67 8.34
N PRO A 170 0.75 -10.13 9.43
CA PRO A 170 1.87 -9.42 10.06
C PRO A 170 3.12 -9.37 9.18
N VAL A 171 3.26 -10.25 8.19
CA VAL A 171 4.39 -10.22 7.24
C VAL A 171 4.27 -9.07 6.26
N MET A 172 3.06 -8.59 6.01
CA MET A 172 2.79 -7.42 5.16
C MET A 172 3.10 -6.09 5.87
N TRP A 173 3.13 -6.09 7.21
CA TRP A 173 3.32 -4.92 8.07
C TRP A 173 4.70 -4.90 8.70
#